data_14a0414775f4e9563024452ef32c3b3e
#
_entry.id   14a0414775f4e9563024452ef32c3b3e
#
_cell.length_a   1.000
_cell.length_b   1.000
_cell.length_c   1.000
_cell.angle_alpha   90.00
_cell.angle_beta   90.00
_cell.angle_gamma   90.00
#
_symmetry.space_group_name_H-M   'P 1'
#
loop_
_entity.id
_entity.type
_entity.pdbx_description
1 polymer ?
#
loop_
_entity_poly.entity_id
_entity_poly.type
_entity_poly.pdbx_seq_one_letter_code
_entity_poly.pdbx_strand_id
1 'polypeptide(L)'
;MIYLDYAAATPVSKKAKEAMLPYFDEKFFNPSAAYLPAVETRHAYEAAKDAIAHVIGAKGVDLVMTSGATEANSLVFAALPDDAEVLISAVEHPSIRANAARKKCQTISVDETGRILVEDLKKKLNSKTQLVSVCLASSELGTIQPLSEISRIVAEERTRRALAGEKTPLYFHSDASQGLGLMEVKVARLGVDLLTINAAKVYGPKGIAALYVGHQVRLSPQLYGGGQEMGLRSGTENVPATIAFATAITEAEKHLNGERKRLQNLSAKFRKILSDGLGDKVIFLGKDKTRLPNFVPISLPGFDAERLIFALEMAGVYVSTGAACAASKGEKSATLTAIGLNDEAIAGSLRITLGTPTTEDDIEVAANKIIETVEAEYRRLTNGQA
;
A
#
# COMPACT_ATOMS: atom_id res chain seq x y z
N MET A 1 -16.61 -11.21 16.35
CA MET A 1 -15.43 -11.20 15.45
C MET A 1 -15.07 -9.75 15.18
N ILE A 2 -13.89 -9.31 15.58
CA ILE A 2 -13.41 -7.93 15.36
C ILE A 2 -12.18 -8.00 14.46
N TYR A 3 -12.31 -7.48 13.22
CA TYR A 3 -11.23 -7.49 12.25
C TYR A 3 -10.46 -6.17 12.27
N LEU A 4 -9.17 -6.24 12.56
CA LEU A 4 -8.26 -5.09 12.69
C LEU A 4 -6.99 -5.24 11.82
N ASP A 5 -7.13 -5.84 10.63
CA ASP A 5 -6.03 -5.99 9.66
C ASP A 5 -6.41 -5.46 8.26
N TYR A 6 -7.02 -4.28 8.21
CA TYR A 6 -7.46 -3.65 6.95
C TYR A 6 -6.30 -3.26 6.02
N ALA A 7 -5.08 -3.17 6.52
CA ALA A 7 -3.89 -3.00 5.67
C ALA A 7 -3.59 -4.26 4.83
N ALA A 8 -3.95 -5.45 5.30
CA ALA A 8 -3.80 -6.68 4.52
C ALA A 8 -4.88 -6.82 3.44
N ALA A 9 -6.14 -6.62 3.80
CA ALA A 9 -7.26 -6.66 2.85
C ALA A 9 -8.50 -5.96 3.43
N THR A 10 -9.31 -5.37 2.55
CA THR A 10 -10.65 -4.88 2.89
C THR A 10 -11.73 -5.83 2.35
N PRO A 11 -12.91 -5.92 2.98
CA PRO A 11 -14.06 -6.57 2.36
C PRO A 11 -14.53 -5.76 1.15
N VAL A 12 -15.06 -6.42 0.13
CA VAL A 12 -15.67 -5.72 -1.01
C VAL A 12 -16.94 -5.03 -0.53
N SER A 13 -17.08 -3.72 -0.79
CA SER A 13 -18.27 -2.97 -0.39
C SER A 13 -19.53 -3.49 -1.08
N LYS A 14 -20.69 -3.30 -0.44
CA LYS A 14 -21.98 -3.72 -1.02
C LYS A 14 -22.21 -3.10 -2.40
N LYS A 15 -21.97 -1.79 -2.53
CA LYS A 15 -22.13 -1.06 -3.81
C LYS A 15 -21.18 -1.59 -4.89
N ALA A 16 -19.93 -1.88 -4.55
CA ALA A 16 -18.97 -2.43 -5.50
C ALA A 16 -19.38 -3.84 -5.97
N LYS A 17 -19.89 -4.70 -5.05
CA LYS A 17 -20.42 -6.02 -5.41
C LYS A 17 -21.62 -5.91 -6.35
N GLU A 18 -22.59 -5.07 -6.01
CA GLU A 18 -23.77 -4.86 -6.83
C GLU A 18 -23.43 -4.32 -8.23
N ALA A 19 -22.47 -3.40 -8.33
CA ALA A 19 -22.04 -2.82 -9.60
C ALA A 19 -21.35 -3.84 -10.54
N MET A 20 -20.64 -4.84 -10.01
CA MET A 20 -19.94 -5.81 -10.83
C MET A 20 -20.80 -6.98 -11.29
N LEU A 21 -21.87 -7.33 -10.56
CA LEU A 21 -22.68 -8.53 -10.81
C LEU A 21 -23.21 -8.64 -12.25
N PRO A 22 -23.77 -7.58 -12.88
CA PRO A 22 -24.31 -7.69 -14.24
C PRO A 22 -23.26 -8.09 -15.30
N TYR A 23 -21.98 -7.90 -15.01
CA TYR A 23 -20.89 -8.20 -15.96
C TYR A 23 -20.43 -9.67 -15.91
N PHE A 24 -21.06 -10.52 -15.08
CA PHE A 24 -20.78 -11.95 -15.06
C PHE A 24 -21.75 -12.76 -15.94
N ASP A 25 -22.96 -12.25 -16.19
CA ASP A 25 -24.02 -12.98 -16.90
C ASP A 25 -24.79 -12.14 -17.95
N GLU A 26 -25.26 -10.94 -17.60
CA GLU A 26 -26.06 -10.11 -18.52
C GLU A 26 -25.17 -9.34 -19.52
N LYS A 27 -24.05 -8.75 -19.05
CA LYS A 27 -23.13 -7.88 -19.81
C LYS A 27 -21.74 -8.50 -19.95
N PHE A 28 -21.67 -9.81 -20.12
CA PHE A 28 -20.44 -10.63 -20.13
C PHE A 28 -19.60 -10.48 -21.40
N PHE A 29 -19.98 -9.65 -22.33
CA PHE A 29 -19.40 -9.53 -23.65
C PHE A 29 -17.94 -9.09 -23.62
N ASN A 30 -17.12 -9.69 -24.53
CA ASN A 30 -15.73 -9.30 -24.69
C ASN A 30 -15.65 -7.87 -25.26
N PRO A 31 -15.03 -6.90 -24.56
CA PRO A 31 -14.97 -5.50 -24.99
C PRO A 31 -14.22 -5.30 -26.31
N SER A 32 -13.41 -6.26 -26.76
CA SER A 32 -12.67 -6.20 -28.04
C SER A 32 -13.53 -6.58 -29.26
N ALA A 33 -14.77 -7.12 -29.08
CA ALA A 33 -15.63 -7.49 -30.19
C ALA A 33 -16.36 -6.26 -30.78
N ALA A 34 -16.83 -6.41 -32.04
CA ALA A 34 -17.41 -5.30 -32.81
C ALA A 34 -18.93 -5.15 -32.70
N TYR A 35 -19.64 -6.15 -32.15
CA TYR A 35 -21.11 -6.10 -32.03
C TYR A 35 -21.55 -5.21 -30.87
N LEU A 36 -22.77 -4.65 -30.96
CA LEU A 36 -23.25 -3.59 -30.07
C LEU A 36 -23.10 -3.90 -28.57
N PRO A 37 -23.52 -5.05 -28.01
CA PRO A 37 -23.35 -5.32 -26.60
C PRO A 37 -21.90 -5.32 -26.12
N ALA A 38 -20.92 -5.70 -26.97
CA ALA A 38 -19.50 -5.63 -26.68
C ALA A 38 -18.99 -4.19 -26.67
N VAL A 39 -19.47 -3.37 -27.59
CA VAL A 39 -19.17 -1.92 -27.64
C VAL A 39 -19.68 -1.21 -26.38
N GLU A 40 -20.89 -1.54 -25.93
CA GLU A 40 -21.45 -1.03 -24.65
C GLU A 40 -20.60 -1.46 -23.44
N THR A 41 -20.15 -2.73 -23.41
CA THR A 41 -19.26 -3.24 -22.36
C THR A 41 -17.92 -2.53 -22.37
N ARG A 42 -17.35 -2.25 -23.56
CA ARG A 42 -16.13 -1.46 -23.71
C ARG A 42 -16.30 -0.03 -23.18
N HIS A 43 -17.39 0.65 -23.54
CA HIS A 43 -17.67 2.00 -23.03
C HIS A 43 -17.80 2.01 -21.50
N ALA A 44 -18.44 1.00 -20.91
CA ALA A 44 -18.52 0.86 -19.46
C ALA A 44 -17.14 0.65 -18.80
N TYR A 45 -16.29 -0.16 -19.43
CA TYR A 45 -14.91 -0.37 -18.99
C TYR A 45 -14.07 0.91 -19.03
N GLU A 46 -14.14 1.64 -20.17
CA GLU A 46 -13.42 2.92 -20.35
C GLU A 46 -13.90 3.97 -19.34
N ALA A 47 -15.23 4.10 -19.16
CA ALA A 47 -15.80 4.99 -18.16
C ALA A 47 -15.36 4.64 -16.72
N ALA A 48 -15.22 3.36 -16.41
CA ALA A 48 -14.71 2.92 -15.11
C ALA A 48 -13.24 3.30 -14.94
N LYS A 49 -12.40 3.15 -15.99
CA LYS A 49 -11.00 3.62 -15.96
C LYS A 49 -10.92 5.13 -15.77
N ASP A 50 -11.77 5.90 -16.46
CA ASP A 50 -11.84 7.35 -16.30
C ASP A 50 -12.24 7.75 -14.88
N ALA A 51 -13.18 7.05 -14.27
CA ALA A 51 -13.58 7.29 -12.87
C ALA A 51 -12.44 7.01 -11.88
N ILE A 52 -11.69 5.92 -12.08
CA ILE A 52 -10.49 5.61 -11.27
C ILE A 52 -9.43 6.70 -11.45
N ALA A 53 -9.15 7.05 -12.70
CA ALA A 53 -8.15 8.06 -13.05
C ALA A 53 -8.49 9.45 -12.47
N HIS A 54 -9.77 9.84 -12.52
CA HIS A 54 -10.24 11.11 -11.96
C HIS A 54 -9.91 11.25 -10.47
N VAL A 55 -10.05 10.17 -9.69
CA VAL A 55 -9.72 10.19 -8.25
C VAL A 55 -8.25 10.53 -8.03
N ILE A 56 -7.36 10.06 -8.87
CA ILE A 56 -5.91 10.37 -8.75
C ILE A 56 -5.46 11.58 -9.57
N GLY A 57 -6.37 12.29 -10.22
CA GLY A 57 -6.08 13.46 -11.03
C GLY A 57 -5.36 13.14 -12.36
N ALA A 58 -5.69 12.00 -12.98
CA ALA A 58 -5.18 11.50 -14.26
C ALA A 58 -6.34 11.29 -15.26
N LYS A 59 -6.04 10.75 -16.44
CA LYS A 59 -7.01 10.31 -17.46
C LYS A 59 -7.02 8.79 -17.55
N GLY A 60 -8.15 8.20 -17.96
CA GLY A 60 -8.27 6.74 -18.09
C GLY A 60 -7.24 6.13 -19.05
N VAL A 61 -6.89 6.85 -20.10
CA VAL A 61 -5.83 6.45 -21.06
C VAL A 61 -4.42 6.39 -20.44
N ASP A 62 -4.19 7.02 -19.29
CA ASP A 62 -2.92 6.98 -18.57
C ASP A 62 -2.85 5.78 -17.62
N LEU A 63 -3.91 4.97 -17.51
CA LEU A 63 -3.97 3.80 -16.63
C LEU A 63 -3.78 2.50 -17.38
N VAL A 64 -2.94 1.63 -16.84
CA VAL A 64 -2.81 0.21 -17.20
C VAL A 64 -3.46 -0.63 -16.10
N MET A 65 -4.54 -1.33 -16.42
CA MET A 65 -5.17 -2.24 -15.46
C MET A 65 -4.37 -3.54 -15.34
N THR A 66 -4.16 -3.99 -14.11
CA THR A 66 -3.34 -5.17 -13.77
C THR A 66 -4.09 -6.08 -12.80
N SER A 67 -3.63 -7.31 -12.61
CA SER A 67 -4.24 -8.28 -11.68
C SER A 67 -3.99 -7.96 -10.19
N GLY A 68 -3.21 -6.93 -9.89
CA GLY A 68 -2.88 -6.53 -8.53
C GLY A 68 -1.65 -5.62 -8.49
N ALA A 69 -1.41 -4.97 -7.35
CA ALA A 69 -0.26 -4.08 -7.18
C ALA A 69 1.08 -4.78 -7.43
N THR A 70 1.19 -6.07 -7.16
CA THR A 70 2.41 -6.84 -7.44
C THR A 70 2.72 -6.88 -8.93
N GLU A 71 1.72 -7.09 -9.81
CA GLU A 71 1.90 -7.03 -11.26
C GLU A 71 2.24 -5.59 -11.71
N ALA A 72 1.52 -4.58 -11.18
CA ALA A 72 1.79 -3.18 -11.49
C ALA A 72 3.23 -2.78 -11.12
N ASN A 73 3.67 -3.11 -9.91
CA ASN A 73 5.04 -2.88 -9.46
C ASN A 73 6.07 -3.64 -10.33
N SER A 74 5.79 -4.90 -10.69
CA SER A 74 6.68 -5.69 -11.55
C SER A 74 6.82 -5.06 -12.95
N LEU A 75 5.73 -4.52 -13.50
CA LEU A 75 5.75 -3.86 -14.80
C LEU A 75 6.67 -2.62 -14.82
N VAL A 76 6.71 -1.85 -13.70
CA VAL A 76 7.63 -0.71 -13.54
C VAL A 76 9.09 -1.14 -13.65
N PHE A 77 9.49 -2.21 -12.96
CA PHE A 77 10.87 -2.67 -12.93
C PHE A 77 11.28 -3.44 -14.20
N ALA A 78 10.35 -4.15 -14.83
CA ALA A 78 10.62 -4.89 -16.07
C ALA A 78 10.91 -3.97 -17.26
N ALA A 79 10.42 -2.75 -17.23
CA ALA A 79 10.70 -1.76 -18.25
C ALA A 79 12.14 -1.22 -18.25
N LEU A 80 12.87 -1.46 -17.17
CA LEU A 80 14.25 -1.00 -17.00
C LEU A 80 15.24 -2.05 -17.51
N PRO A 81 16.40 -1.62 -18.06
CA PRO A 81 17.50 -2.54 -18.38
C PRO A 81 17.92 -3.38 -17.16
N ASP A 82 18.50 -4.57 -17.40
CA ASP A 82 18.90 -5.47 -16.32
C ASP A 82 20.00 -4.88 -15.42
N ASP A 83 20.83 -4.02 -15.98
CA ASP A 83 21.91 -3.31 -15.27
C ASP A 83 21.50 -1.93 -14.72
N ALA A 84 20.20 -1.58 -14.78
CA ALA A 84 19.69 -0.30 -14.30
C ALA A 84 20.03 -0.08 -12.82
N GLU A 85 20.48 1.13 -12.49
CA GLU A 85 20.64 1.55 -11.10
C GLU A 85 19.30 2.09 -10.57
N VAL A 86 18.85 1.53 -9.45
CA VAL A 86 17.56 1.87 -8.83
C VAL A 86 17.73 2.22 -7.36
N LEU A 87 16.99 3.21 -6.89
CA LEU A 87 16.89 3.58 -5.48
C LEU A 87 15.48 3.25 -4.97
N ILE A 88 15.39 2.52 -3.88
CA ILE A 88 14.11 2.22 -3.23
C ILE A 88 14.14 2.62 -1.76
N SER A 89 12.99 2.91 -1.16
CA SER A 89 12.95 3.16 0.28
C SER A 89 13.17 1.87 1.10
N ALA A 90 13.71 1.99 2.31
CA ALA A 90 13.91 0.85 3.22
C ALA A 90 12.59 0.24 3.72
N VAL A 91 11.45 0.96 3.57
CA VAL A 91 10.13 0.54 4.06
C VAL A 91 9.18 0.11 2.95
N GLU A 92 9.72 -0.36 1.82
CA GLU A 92 8.96 -0.83 0.68
C GLU A 92 8.28 -2.18 0.93
N HIS A 93 7.15 -2.37 0.24
CA HIS A 93 6.48 -3.67 0.17
C HIS A 93 7.39 -4.73 -0.49
N PRO A 94 7.27 -6.03 -0.12
CA PRO A 94 8.04 -7.12 -0.74
C PRO A 94 8.01 -7.15 -2.28
N SER A 95 6.89 -6.76 -2.92
CA SER A 95 6.79 -6.70 -4.40
C SER A 95 7.73 -5.66 -5.03
N ILE A 96 8.08 -4.58 -4.33
CA ILE A 96 9.10 -3.63 -4.77
C ILE A 96 10.49 -4.19 -4.51
N ARG A 97 10.76 -4.65 -3.28
CA ARG A 97 12.09 -5.15 -2.89
C ARG A 97 12.55 -6.33 -3.74
N ALA A 98 11.66 -7.29 -4.01
CA ALA A 98 11.99 -8.45 -4.83
C ALA A 98 12.31 -8.09 -6.29
N ASN A 99 11.60 -7.13 -6.87
CA ASN A 99 11.90 -6.64 -8.20
C ASN A 99 13.18 -5.81 -8.24
N ALA A 100 13.39 -4.93 -7.26
CA ALA A 100 14.59 -4.11 -7.14
C ALA A 100 15.86 -4.96 -6.95
N ALA A 101 15.78 -6.07 -6.23
CA ALA A 101 16.90 -7.01 -6.04
C ALA A 101 17.41 -7.64 -7.36
N ARG A 102 16.63 -7.57 -8.44
CA ARG A 102 17.04 -8.01 -9.79
C ARG A 102 17.79 -6.92 -10.57
N LYS A 103 18.01 -5.75 -10.00
CA LYS A 103 18.66 -4.57 -10.57
C LYS A 103 19.85 -4.16 -9.69
N LYS A 104 20.62 -3.17 -10.11
CA LYS A 104 21.64 -2.55 -9.24
C LYS A 104 20.96 -1.65 -8.22
N CYS A 105 20.47 -2.25 -7.14
CA CYS A 105 19.64 -1.59 -6.15
C CYS A 105 20.45 -1.03 -4.99
N GLN A 106 20.16 0.22 -4.60
CA GLN A 106 20.53 0.79 -3.32
C GLN A 106 19.26 1.18 -2.56
N THR A 107 19.31 1.03 -1.24
CA THR A 107 18.19 1.36 -0.35
C THR A 107 18.41 2.74 0.27
N ILE A 108 17.38 3.61 0.22
CA ILE A 108 17.38 4.90 0.87
C ILE A 108 16.96 4.69 2.32
N SER A 109 17.77 5.16 3.25
CA SER A 109 17.56 5.00 4.69
C SER A 109 16.34 5.80 5.18
N VAL A 110 15.79 5.38 6.32
CA VAL A 110 14.67 6.03 7.02
C VAL A 110 15.07 6.41 8.44
N ASP A 111 14.32 7.32 9.05
CA ASP A 111 14.42 7.64 10.48
C ASP A 111 13.68 6.59 11.34
N GLU A 112 13.72 6.75 12.65
CA GLU A 112 13.04 5.87 13.63
C GLU A 112 11.51 5.85 13.48
N THR A 113 10.93 6.76 12.69
CA THR A 113 9.49 6.79 12.37
C THR A 113 9.16 6.09 11.07
N GLY A 114 10.16 5.61 10.35
CA GLY A 114 10.03 5.03 9.02
C GLY A 114 9.89 6.06 7.90
N ARG A 115 10.20 7.33 8.16
CA ARG A 115 10.21 8.39 7.15
C ARG A 115 11.56 8.45 6.46
N ILE A 116 11.56 8.60 5.14
CA ILE A 116 12.78 8.62 4.33
C ILE A 116 13.71 9.76 4.73
N LEU A 117 15.01 9.49 4.80
CA LEU A 117 16.05 10.49 5.00
C LEU A 117 16.40 11.12 3.63
N VAL A 118 15.86 12.30 3.37
CA VAL A 118 16.01 13.00 2.09
C VAL A 118 17.46 13.26 1.74
N GLU A 119 18.31 13.53 2.72
CA GLU A 119 19.75 13.73 2.51
C GLU A 119 20.47 12.44 2.08
N ASP A 120 20.00 11.26 2.48
CA ASP A 120 20.53 9.99 2.00
C ASP A 120 20.13 9.73 0.54
N LEU A 121 18.89 10.10 0.15
CA LEU A 121 18.48 10.10 -1.25
C LEU A 121 19.42 10.98 -2.11
N LYS A 122 19.67 12.23 -1.70
CA LYS A 122 20.54 13.16 -2.43
C LYS A 122 21.97 12.61 -2.61
N LYS A 123 22.51 11.94 -1.57
CA LYS A 123 23.85 11.34 -1.63
C LYS A 123 23.94 10.15 -2.57
N LYS A 124 22.86 9.34 -2.69
CA LYS A 124 22.83 8.12 -3.51
C LYS A 124 22.40 8.37 -4.95
N LEU A 125 21.60 9.42 -5.17
CA LEU A 125 21.15 9.79 -6.51
C LEU A 125 22.33 10.24 -7.36
N ASN A 126 22.48 9.64 -8.53
CA ASN A 126 23.59 9.90 -9.45
C ASN A 126 23.13 9.80 -10.92
N SER A 127 24.03 10.12 -11.87
CA SER A 127 23.74 10.17 -13.31
C SER A 127 23.30 8.83 -13.94
N LYS A 128 23.54 7.70 -13.26
CA LYS A 128 23.15 6.35 -13.73
C LYS A 128 21.84 5.88 -13.14
N THR A 129 21.31 6.52 -12.07
CA THR A 129 20.05 6.15 -11.46
C THR A 129 18.91 6.30 -12.46
N GLN A 130 18.14 5.25 -12.70
CA GLN A 130 17.03 5.25 -13.67
C GLN A 130 15.65 5.24 -13.00
N LEU A 131 15.57 4.78 -11.75
CA LEU A 131 14.33 4.75 -10.98
C LEU A 131 14.59 5.14 -9.52
N VAL A 132 13.74 6.02 -9.01
CA VAL A 132 13.52 6.21 -7.58
C VAL A 132 12.13 5.68 -7.28
N SER A 133 12.00 4.68 -6.38
CA SER A 133 10.72 4.11 -5.98
C SER A 133 10.54 4.26 -4.47
N VAL A 134 9.51 5.01 -4.08
CA VAL A 134 9.18 5.28 -2.68
C VAL A 134 7.69 5.13 -2.48
N CYS A 135 7.26 4.21 -1.60
CA CYS A 135 5.85 4.02 -1.29
C CYS A 135 5.23 5.30 -0.74
N LEU A 136 3.96 5.55 -1.02
CA LEU A 136 3.24 6.70 -0.46
C LEU A 136 3.13 6.59 1.07
N ALA A 137 2.85 5.40 1.55
CA ALA A 137 2.84 5.09 2.98
C ALA A 137 3.28 3.65 3.24
N SER A 138 4.05 3.44 4.32
CA SER A 138 4.48 2.11 4.72
C SER A 138 3.30 1.21 5.08
N SER A 139 3.28 -0.01 4.55
CA SER A 139 2.24 -1.01 4.83
C SER A 139 2.31 -1.63 6.23
N GLU A 140 3.39 -1.39 6.96
CA GLU A 140 3.59 -1.88 8.33
C GLU A 140 3.37 -0.78 9.36
N LEU A 141 3.86 0.43 9.10
CA LEU A 141 3.85 1.56 10.04
C LEU A 141 2.74 2.58 9.74
N GLY A 142 2.26 2.62 8.50
CA GLY A 142 1.37 3.68 8.03
C GLY A 142 2.07 5.02 7.82
N THR A 143 3.38 5.11 8.00
CA THR A 143 4.16 6.35 7.86
C THR A 143 4.12 6.88 6.44
N ILE A 144 3.64 8.11 6.27
CA ILE A 144 3.48 8.81 5.00
C ILE A 144 4.83 9.40 4.58
N GLN A 145 5.25 9.15 3.35
CA GLN A 145 6.51 9.62 2.79
C GLN A 145 6.41 11.02 2.17
N PRO A 146 7.49 11.81 2.15
CA PRO A 146 7.51 13.18 1.65
C PRO A 146 7.64 13.23 0.12
N LEU A 147 6.71 12.62 -0.62
CA LEU A 147 6.83 12.42 -2.09
C LEU A 147 7.01 13.73 -2.85
N SER A 148 6.33 14.81 -2.48
CA SER A 148 6.50 16.12 -3.15
C SER A 148 7.91 16.71 -2.97
N GLU A 149 8.59 16.42 -1.86
CA GLU A 149 9.97 16.83 -1.64
C GLU A 149 10.93 15.97 -2.47
N ILE A 150 10.70 14.66 -2.51
CA ILE A 150 11.46 13.72 -3.34
C ILE A 150 11.32 14.07 -4.82
N SER A 151 10.10 14.40 -5.26
CA SER A 151 9.82 14.83 -6.64
C SER A 151 10.65 16.06 -7.06
N ARG A 152 10.83 17.04 -6.17
CA ARG A 152 11.68 18.21 -6.45
C ARG A 152 13.14 17.80 -6.65
N ILE A 153 13.67 16.91 -5.82
CA ILE A 153 15.05 16.42 -5.95
C ILE A 153 15.23 15.65 -7.28
N VAL A 154 14.27 14.81 -7.64
CA VAL A 154 14.27 14.10 -8.93
C VAL A 154 14.23 15.09 -10.09
N ALA A 155 13.42 16.15 -10.02
CA ALA A 155 13.35 17.20 -11.04
C ALA A 155 14.66 18.00 -11.17
N GLU A 156 15.30 18.32 -10.04
CA GLU A 156 16.61 18.98 -10.00
C GLU A 156 17.68 18.12 -10.71
N GLU A 157 17.72 16.81 -10.43
CA GLU A 157 18.65 15.88 -11.08
C GLU A 157 18.35 15.74 -12.58
N ARG A 158 17.09 15.70 -12.99
CA ARG A 158 16.71 15.70 -14.42
C ARG A 158 17.20 16.97 -15.12
N THR A 159 17.04 18.12 -14.49
CA THR A 159 17.52 19.41 -15.01
C THR A 159 19.04 19.40 -15.16
N ARG A 160 19.75 18.94 -14.11
CA ARG A 160 21.22 18.79 -14.15
C ARG A 160 21.66 17.92 -15.33
N ARG A 161 21.01 16.75 -15.52
CA ARG A 161 21.30 15.82 -16.64
C ARG A 161 21.07 16.48 -18.00
N ALA A 162 19.95 17.16 -18.16
CA ALA A 162 19.63 17.85 -19.43
C ALA A 162 20.69 18.90 -19.77
N LEU A 163 21.15 19.70 -18.81
CA LEU A 163 22.22 20.69 -18.98
C LEU A 163 23.58 20.04 -19.30
N ALA A 164 23.83 18.84 -18.77
CA ALA A 164 25.07 18.08 -19.05
C ALA A 164 24.99 17.24 -20.33
N GLY A 165 23.86 17.24 -21.04
CA GLY A 165 23.64 16.42 -22.24
C GLY A 165 23.51 14.92 -21.98
N GLU A 166 23.27 14.54 -20.73
CA GLU A 166 23.06 13.14 -20.30
C GLU A 166 21.67 12.65 -20.72
N LYS A 167 21.58 11.46 -21.32
CA LYS A 167 20.33 10.91 -21.89
C LYS A 167 19.69 9.82 -21.02
N THR A 168 20.34 9.40 -19.95
CA THR A 168 19.81 8.35 -19.05
C THR A 168 18.49 8.82 -18.43
N PRO A 169 17.37 8.12 -18.66
CA PRO A 169 16.09 8.49 -18.07
C PRO A 169 16.14 8.32 -16.54
N LEU A 170 15.38 9.15 -15.84
CA LEU A 170 15.16 9.01 -14.41
C LEU A 170 13.65 9.06 -14.17
N TYR A 171 13.07 8.00 -13.64
CA TYR A 171 11.65 7.91 -13.32
C TYR A 171 11.44 7.94 -11.80
N PHE A 172 10.31 8.52 -11.39
CA PHE A 172 9.85 8.50 -10.01
C PHE A 172 8.56 7.70 -9.89
N HIS A 173 8.64 6.58 -9.17
CA HIS A 173 7.53 5.68 -8.90
C HIS A 173 7.10 5.74 -7.45
N SER A 174 5.79 5.58 -7.20
CA SER A 174 5.25 5.35 -5.86
C SER A 174 4.20 4.25 -5.85
N ASP A 175 4.31 3.31 -4.91
CA ASP A 175 3.20 2.43 -4.55
C ASP A 175 2.29 3.15 -3.55
N ALA A 176 1.10 3.55 -4.01
CA ALA A 176 0.10 4.26 -3.22
C ALA A 176 -1.02 3.35 -2.70
N SER A 177 -0.82 2.03 -2.72
CA SER A 177 -1.85 1.06 -2.31
C SER A 177 -2.43 1.36 -0.93
N GLN A 178 -1.64 1.84 0.03
CA GLN A 178 -2.10 2.13 1.40
C GLN A 178 -2.72 3.52 1.56
N GLY A 179 -2.58 4.42 0.59
CA GLY A 179 -3.06 5.81 0.71
C GLY A 179 -4.50 6.03 0.25
N LEU A 180 -5.00 5.18 -0.65
CA LEU A 180 -6.32 5.36 -1.26
C LEU A 180 -7.46 5.31 -0.22
N GLY A 181 -8.38 6.28 -0.29
CA GLY A 181 -9.50 6.39 0.64
C GLY A 181 -9.13 6.84 2.06
N LEU A 182 -7.84 7.09 2.32
CA LEU A 182 -7.31 7.52 3.62
C LEU A 182 -6.65 8.91 3.57
N MET A 183 -6.17 9.30 2.40
CA MET A 183 -5.62 10.62 2.12
C MET A 183 -5.81 10.99 0.66
N GLU A 184 -5.64 12.28 0.34
CA GLU A 184 -5.67 12.74 -1.04
C GLU A 184 -4.48 12.17 -1.82
N VAL A 185 -4.77 11.51 -2.96
CA VAL A 185 -3.76 10.93 -3.85
C VAL A 185 -3.94 11.57 -5.24
N LYS A 186 -3.15 12.59 -5.55
CA LYS A 186 -3.18 13.30 -6.85
C LYS A 186 -1.79 13.26 -7.49
N VAL A 187 -1.66 12.64 -8.67
CA VAL A 187 -0.37 12.43 -9.35
C VAL A 187 0.42 13.73 -9.54
N ALA A 188 -0.24 14.82 -9.92
CA ALA A 188 0.41 16.12 -10.10
C ALA A 188 0.96 16.70 -8.79
N ARG A 189 0.26 16.48 -7.66
CA ARG A 189 0.69 16.96 -6.33
C ARG A 189 1.83 16.12 -5.77
N LEU A 190 1.80 14.80 -6.03
CA LEU A 190 2.86 13.88 -5.63
C LEU A 190 4.10 14.03 -6.51
N GLY A 191 3.93 14.49 -7.77
CA GLY A 191 4.99 14.69 -8.73
C GLY A 191 5.61 13.38 -9.24
N VAL A 192 4.84 12.30 -9.23
CA VAL A 192 5.27 10.96 -9.67
C VAL A 192 5.06 10.77 -11.17
N ASP A 193 5.91 9.96 -11.80
CA ASP A 193 5.76 9.53 -13.18
C ASP A 193 4.97 8.22 -13.30
N LEU A 194 5.01 7.42 -12.24
CA LEU A 194 4.38 6.11 -12.13
C LEU A 194 3.72 5.99 -10.76
N LEU A 195 2.47 5.54 -10.73
CA LEU A 195 1.74 5.34 -9.48
C LEU A 195 1.00 4.01 -9.48
N THR A 196 1.33 3.13 -8.56
CA THR A 196 0.58 1.88 -8.33
C THR A 196 -0.57 2.11 -7.35
N ILE A 197 -1.78 1.68 -7.71
CA ILE A 197 -2.98 1.72 -6.86
C ILE A 197 -3.69 0.37 -6.86
N ASN A 198 -4.29 -0.02 -5.72
CA ASN A 198 -4.84 -1.37 -5.51
C ASN A 198 -6.27 -1.34 -4.96
N ALA A 199 -7.19 -1.99 -5.68
CA ALA A 199 -8.60 -2.06 -5.28
C ALA A 199 -8.83 -2.76 -3.93
N ALA A 200 -8.05 -3.79 -3.62
CA ALA A 200 -8.18 -4.59 -2.40
C ALA A 200 -7.88 -3.83 -1.09
N LYS A 201 -7.43 -2.57 -1.18
CA LYS A 201 -7.14 -1.70 -0.03
C LYS A 201 -8.18 -0.58 0.16
N VAL A 202 -9.14 -0.47 -0.77
CA VAL A 202 -10.17 0.58 -0.79
C VAL A 202 -11.57 0.00 -1.00
N TYR A 203 -11.84 -1.17 -0.40
CA TYR A 203 -13.14 -1.85 -0.47
C TYR A 203 -13.56 -2.30 -1.87
N GLY A 204 -12.61 -2.40 -2.81
CA GLY A 204 -12.75 -3.04 -4.10
C GLY A 204 -12.35 -4.53 -4.07
N PRO A 205 -12.56 -5.25 -5.18
CA PRO A 205 -12.22 -6.66 -5.25
C PRO A 205 -10.70 -6.90 -5.28
N LYS A 206 -10.30 -8.07 -4.82
CA LYS A 206 -8.96 -8.63 -5.07
C LYS A 206 -8.85 -8.99 -6.55
N GLY A 207 -7.62 -9.08 -7.06
CA GLY A 207 -7.41 -9.45 -8.47
C GLY A 207 -7.54 -8.30 -9.46
N ILE A 208 -7.54 -7.03 -9.00
CA ILE A 208 -7.51 -5.84 -9.83
C ILE A 208 -6.74 -4.70 -9.16
N ALA A 209 -5.89 -4.02 -9.93
CA ALA A 209 -5.15 -2.83 -9.58
C ALA A 209 -4.91 -1.99 -10.83
N ALA A 210 -4.36 -0.80 -10.70
CA ALA A 210 -3.95 0.02 -11.82
C ALA A 210 -2.55 0.61 -11.62
N LEU A 211 -1.83 0.73 -12.73
CA LEU A 211 -0.60 1.51 -12.84
C LEU A 211 -0.90 2.78 -13.64
N TYR A 212 -0.75 3.95 -13.02
CA TYR A 212 -0.67 5.21 -13.75
C TYR A 212 0.70 5.33 -14.41
N VAL A 213 0.71 5.71 -15.68
CA VAL A 213 1.91 5.88 -16.51
C VAL A 213 1.93 7.28 -17.09
N GLY A 214 2.84 8.11 -16.65
CA GLY A 214 3.03 9.47 -17.15
C GLY A 214 3.49 9.49 -18.62
N HIS A 215 3.10 10.51 -19.38
CA HIS A 215 3.34 10.61 -20.83
C HIS A 215 4.82 10.47 -21.25
N GLN A 216 5.75 10.82 -20.37
CA GLN A 216 7.20 10.74 -20.64
C GLN A 216 7.78 9.35 -20.39
N VAL A 217 7.02 8.46 -19.75
CA VAL A 217 7.51 7.11 -19.38
C VAL A 217 7.39 6.17 -20.57
N ARG A 218 8.40 5.33 -20.76
CA ARG A 218 8.37 4.24 -21.74
C ARG A 218 8.48 2.93 -21.00
N LEU A 219 7.42 2.13 -21.06
CA LEU A 219 7.37 0.79 -20.49
C LEU A 219 7.43 -0.26 -21.59
N SER A 220 7.97 -1.43 -21.23
CA SER A 220 7.91 -2.63 -22.06
C SER A 220 6.92 -3.62 -21.46
N PRO A 221 6.09 -4.31 -22.27
CA PRO A 221 5.14 -5.28 -21.76
C PRO A 221 5.85 -6.48 -21.14
N GLN A 222 5.25 -7.04 -20.07
CA GLN A 222 5.62 -8.34 -19.51
C GLN A 222 4.74 -9.48 -20.06
N LEU A 223 3.47 -9.16 -20.38
CA LEU A 223 2.49 -10.10 -20.92
C LEU A 223 2.18 -9.71 -22.36
N TYR A 224 2.55 -10.58 -23.28
CA TYR A 224 2.34 -10.42 -24.70
C TYR A 224 1.05 -11.08 -25.15
N GLY A 225 0.37 -10.51 -26.16
CA GLY A 225 -0.89 -11.05 -26.69
C GLY A 225 -1.62 -10.04 -27.57
N GLY A 226 -2.91 -9.83 -27.35
CA GLY A 226 -3.80 -9.02 -28.20
C GLY A 226 -3.63 -7.49 -28.11
N GLY A 227 -2.64 -6.98 -27.37
CA GLY A 227 -2.32 -5.55 -27.33
C GLY A 227 -3.26 -4.71 -26.45
N GLN A 228 -4.06 -5.30 -25.58
CA GLN A 228 -4.88 -4.60 -24.60
C GLN A 228 -4.02 -3.70 -23.68
N GLU A 229 -4.64 -2.78 -22.98
CA GLU A 229 -3.99 -1.84 -22.08
C GLU A 229 -2.79 -1.13 -22.74
N MET A 230 -3.03 -0.53 -23.90
CA MET A 230 -1.99 0.19 -24.69
C MET A 230 -0.81 -0.69 -25.11
N GLY A 231 -1.02 -1.99 -25.24
CA GLY A 231 0.02 -2.97 -25.56
C GLY A 231 0.94 -3.33 -24.38
N LEU A 232 0.70 -2.77 -23.20
CA LEU A 232 1.53 -2.98 -22.01
C LEU A 232 1.09 -4.18 -21.18
N ARG A 233 -0.19 -4.54 -21.26
CA ARG A 233 -0.74 -5.69 -20.54
C ARG A 233 -1.82 -6.37 -21.37
N SER A 234 -1.44 -7.39 -22.13
CA SER A 234 -2.35 -8.14 -22.97
C SER A 234 -3.24 -9.10 -22.15
N GLY A 235 -4.37 -9.47 -22.74
CA GLY A 235 -5.38 -10.37 -22.16
C GLY A 235 -6.72 -9.66 -22.02
N THR A 236 -7.83 -10.42 -22.14
CA THR A 236 -9.18 -9.87 -22.05
C THR A 236 -9.33 -9.08 -20.74
N GLU A 237 -9.90 -7.90 -20.85
CA GLU A 237 -10.07 -6.94 -19.77
C GLU A 237 -11.03 -7.50 -18.69
N ASN A 238 -10.65 -7.37 -17.42
CA ASN A 238 -11.48 -7.76 -16.29
C ASN A 238 -12.54 -6.67 -16.01
N VAL A 239 -13.55 -6.61 -16.86
CA VAL A 239 -14.61 -5.59 -16.77
C VAL A 239 -15.30 -5.58 -15.42
N PRO A 240 -15.80 -6.72 -14.88
CA PRO A 240 -16.49 -6.73 -13.59
C PRO A 240 -15.65 -6.12 -12.46
N ALA A 241 -14.37 -6.52 -12.35
CA ALA A 241 -13.51 -6.05 -11.29
C ALA A 241 -13.12 -4.58 -11.47
N THR A 242 -12.97 -4.09 -12.71
CA THR A 242 -12.69 -2.68 -13.00
C THR A 242 -13.87 -1.78 -12.61
N ILE A 243 -15.09 -2.18 -12.94
CA ILE A 243 -16.32 -1.49 -12.52
C ILE A 243 -16.44 -1.43 -10.99
N ALA A 244 -16.17 -2.56 -10.31
CA ALA A 244 -16.21 -2.60 -8.85
C ALA A 244 -15.10 -1.73 -8.22
N PHE A 245 -13.91 -1.69 -8.81
CA PHE A 245 -12.83 -0.82 -8.35
C PHE A 245 -13.21 0.67 -8.51
N ALA A 246 -13.74 1.06 -9.68
CA ALA A 246 -14.21 2.41 -9.92
C ALA A 246 -15.28 2.83 -8.90
N THR A 247 -16.24 1.95 -8.63
CA THR A 247 -17.30 2.20 -7.63
C THR A 247 -16.70 2.38 -6.23
N ALA A 248 -15.81 1.48 -5.82
CA ALA A 248 -15.23 1.52 -4.48
C ALA A 248 -14.36 2.78 -4.25
N ILE A 249 -13.49 3.12 -5.19
CA ILE A 249 -12.59 4.27 -5.05
C ILE A 249 -13.35 5.60 -5.10
N THR A 250 -14.38 5.70 -5.94
CA THR A 250 -15.23 6.90 -6.04
C THR A 250 -16.03 7.12 -4.74
N GLU A 251 -16.57 6.05 -4.15
CA GLU A 251 -17.26 6.14 -2.86
C GLU A 251 -16.29 6.53 -1.74
N ALA A 252 -15.08 5.97 -1.71
CA ALA A 252 -14.06 6.33 -0.74
C ALA A 252 -13.64 7.81 -0.83
N GLU A 253 -13.47 8.33 -2.05
CA GLU A 253 -13.12 9.75 -2.29
C GLU A 253 -14.24 10.69 -1.80
N LYS A 254 -15.52 10.36 -2.04
CA LYS A 254 -16.67 11.17 -1.57
C LYS A 254 -16.68 11.34 -0.04
N HIS A 255 -16.25 10.33 0.69
CA HIS A 255 -16.31 10.31 2.16
C HIS A 255 -14.96 10.56 2.83
N LEU A 256 -13.90 10.83 2.07
CA LEU A 256 -12.50 10.89 2.51
C LEU A 256 -12.29 11.73 3.79
N ASN A 257 -12.77 12.97 3.80
CA ASN A 257 -12.51 13.87 4.94
C ASN A 257 -13.23 13.43 6.22
N GLY A 258 -14.47 12.98 6.11
CA GLY A 258 -15.25 12.48 7.25
C GLY A 258 -14.65 11.19 7.82
N GLU A 259 -14.31 10.26 6.94
CA GLU A 259 -13.72 8.96 7.31
C GLU A 259 -12.33 9.12 7.90
N ARG A 260 -11.50 9.99 7.33
CA ARG A 260 -10.18 10.33 7.90
C ARG A 260 -10.29 10.83 9.34
N LYS A 261 -11.20 11.77 9.61
CA LYS A 261 -11.41 12.31 10.96
C LYS A 261 -11.94 11.23 11.91
N ARG A 262 -12.89 10.40 11.46
CA ARG A 262 -13.44 9.29 12.25
C ARG A 262 -12.36 8.30 12.64
N LEU A 263 -11.54 7.84 11.68
CA LEU A 263 -10.44 6.92 11.94
C LEU A 263 -9.35 7.51 12.83
N GLN A 264 -9.06 8.80 12.72
CA GLN A 264 -8.16 9.51 13.64
C GLN A 264 -8.66 9.46 15.08
N ASN A 265 -9.96 9.70 15.30
CA ASN A 265 -10.57 9.65 16.63
C ASN A 265 -10.54 8.23 17.20
N LEU A 266 -10.94 7.23 16.39
CA LEU A 266 -10.93 5.81 16.81
C LEU A 266 -9.50 5.33 17.14
N SER A 267 -8.51 5.64 16.30
CA SER A 267 -7.13 5.25 16.55
C SER A 267 -6.53 5.94 17.78
N ALA A 268 -6.91 7.20 18.05
CA ALA A 268 -6.49 7.90 19.26
C ALA A 268 -7.11 7.29 20.52
N LYS A 269 -8.42 6.98 20.48
CA LYS A 269 -9.13 6.29 21.57
C LYS A 269 -8.51 4.92 21.86
N PHE A 270 -8.26 4.13 20.79
CA PHE A 270 -7.67 2.81 20.91
C PHE A 270 -6.27 2.86 21.56
N ARG A 271 -5.41 3.78 21.10
CA ARG A 271 -4.09 3.98 21.72
C ARG A 271 -4.18 4.38 23.18
N LYS A 272 -5.14 5.26 23.52
CA LYS A 272 -5.33 5.69 24.91
C LYS A 272 -5.67 4.50 25.80
N ILE A 273 -6.63 3.65 25.41
CA ILE A 273 -7.02 2.46 26.18
C ILE A 273 -5.83 1.51 26.35
N LEU A 274 -5.08 1.23 25.27
CA LEU A 274 -3.90 0.37 25.33
C LEU A 274 -2.79 0.97 26.22
N SER A 275 -2.55 2.27 26.15
CA SER A 275 -1.56 2.96 26.98
C SER A 275 -1.95 2.92 28.46
N ASP A 276 -3.22 3.20 28.77
CA ASP A 276 -3.74 3.18 30.15
C ASP A 276 -3.67 1.75 30.76
N GLY A 277 -3.94 0.71 29.94
CA GLY A 277 -3.98 -0.68 30.41
C GLY A 277 -2.63 -1.40 30.42
N LEU A 278 -1.72 -1.09 29.49
CA LEU A 278 -0.44 -1.79 29.36
C LEU A 278 0.76 -0.99 29.90
N GLY A 279 0.63 0.33 30.07
CA GLY A 279 1.71 1.19 30.55
C GLY A 279 2.98 1.04 29.71
N ASP A 280 4.11 0.83 30.36
CA ASP A 280 5.42 0.71 29.74
C ASP A 280 5.64 -0.58 28.93
N LYS A 281 4.72 -1.54 28.98
CA LYS A 281 4.81 -2.77 28.19
C LYS A 281 4.54 -2.55 26.71
N VAL A 282 3.88 -1.44 26.32
CA VAL A 282 3.54 -1.14 24.93
C VAL A 282 4.34 0.04 24.39
N ILE A 283 4.96 -0.15 23.23
CA ILE A 283 5.62 0.91 22.46
C ILE A 283 4.80 1.16 21.19
N PHE A 284 4.32 2.41 21.00
CA PHE A 284 3.68 2.82 19.77
C PHE A 284 4.72 3.22 18.74
N LEU A 285 4.72 2.56 17.57
CA LEU A 285 5.71 2.77 16.52
C LEU A 285 5.29 3.94 15.61
N GLY A 286 6.29 4.73 15.15
CA GLY A 286 6.08 5.88 14.24
C GLY A 286 5.51 7.12 14.93
N LYS A 287 5.21 8.17 14.14
CA LYS A 287 4.66 9.47 14.61
C LYS A 287 3.26 9.73 14.06
N ASP A 288 2.33 10.13 14.90
CA ASP A 288 0.92 10.35 14.54
C ASP A 288 0.71 11.40 13.45
N LYS A 289 1.46 12.49 13.48
CA LYS A 289 1.33 13.60 12.51
C LYS A 289 1.69 13.22 11.08
N THR A 290 2.47 12.16 10.90
CA THR A 290 2.96 11.69 9.60
C THR A 290 2.52 10.26 9.31
N ARG A 291 1.37 9.83 9.84
CA ARG A 291 0.83 8.48 9.69
C ARG A 291 -0.58 8.51 9.10
N LEU A 292 -0.93 7.47 8.37
CA LEU A 292 -2.31 7.21 7.96
C LEU A 292 -3.20 7.06 9.20
N PRO A 293 -4.45 7.55 9.16
CA PRO A 293 -5.31 7.70 10.34
C PRO A 293 -5.74 6.37 10.96
N ASN A 294 -5.68 5.29 10.21
CA ASN A 294 -6.18 3.97 10.58
C ASN A 294 -5.10 3.03 11.13
N PHE A 295 -3.83 3.42 11.16
CA PHE A 295 -2.74 2.58 11.66
C PHE A 295 -2.46 2.78 13.14
N VAL A 296 -2.37 1.68 13.88
CA VAL A 296 -1.92 1.63 15.28
C VAL A 296 -0.87 0.51 15.42
N PRO A 297 0.34 0.69 14.83
CA PRO A 297 1.41 -0.27 14.98
C PRO A 297 1.99 -0.17 16.38
N ILE A 298 2.14 -1.33 17.05
CA ILE A 298 2.69 -1.42 18.40
C ILE A 298 3.81 -2.46 18.45
N SER A 299 4.68 -2.33 19.44
CA SER A 299 5.61 -3.37 19.85
C SER A 299 5.40 -3.66 21.33
N LEU A 300 5.50 -4.92 21.68
CA LEU A 300 5.42 -5.48 23.04
C LEU A 300 6.74 -6.24 23.29
N PRO A 301 7.83 -5.55 23.65
CA PRO A 301 9.14 -6.19 23.84
C PRO A 301 9.07 -7.31 24.88
N GLY A 302 9.74 -8.43 24.62
CA GLY A 302 9.69 -9.62 25.45
C GLY A 302 8.52 -10.57 25.19
N PHE A 303 7.61 -10.21 24.26
CA PHE A 303 6.52 -11.08 23.84
C PHE A 303 6.77 -11.64 22.44
N ASP A 304 6.14 -12.77 22.15
CA ASP A 304 6.09 -13.39 20.83
C ASP A 304 4.77 -13.00 20.13
N ALA A 305 4.88 -12.22 19.06
CA ALA A 305 3.73 -11.73 18.31
C ALA A 305 2.88 -12.85 17.68
N GLU A 306 3.48 -13.97 17.22
CA GLU A 306 2.72 -15.08 16.64
C GLU A 306 1.84 -15.73 17.69
N ARG A 307 2.38 -15.90 18.90
CA ARG A 307 1.64 -16.42 20.04
C ARG A 307 0.52 -15.47 20.48
N LEU A 308 0.80 -14.17 20.53
CA LEU A 308 -0.23 -13.16 20.84
C LEU A 308 -1.36 -13.16 19.80
N ILE A 309 -1.04 -13.24 18.50
CA ILE A 309 -2.02 -13.32 17.42
C ILE A 309 -2.91 -14.54 17.58
N PHE A 310 -2.33 -15.70 17.84
CA PHE A 310 -3.10 -16.93 18.08
C PHE A 310 -4.08 -16.78 19.27
N ALA A 311 -3.61 -16.23 20.38
CA ALA A 311 -4.46 -16.00 21.55
C ALA A 311 -5.57 -14.96 21.28
N LEU A 312 -5.26 -13.91 20.55
CA LEU A 312 -6.23 -12.89 20.13
C LEU A 312 -7.26 -13.44 19.15
N GLU A 313 -6.85 -14.29 18.21
CA GLU A 313 -7.76 -15.00 17.30
C GLU A 313 -8.77 -15.84 18.06
N MET A 314 -8.31 -16.61 19.08
CA MET A 314 -9.20 -17.37 19.96
C MET A 314 -10.14 -16.47 20.77
N ALA A 315 -9.73 -15.24 21.07
CA ALA A 315 -10.58 -14.22 21.69
C ALA A 315 -11.48 -13.47 20.67
N GLY A 316 -11.38 -13.78 19.35
CA GLY A 316 -12.18 -13.20 18.29
C GLY A 316 -11.68 -11.82 17.80
N VAL A 317 -10.40 -11.48 18.02
CA VAL A 317 -9.74 -10.27 17.52
C VAL A 317 -8.66 -10.65 16.52
N TYR A 318 -8.77 -10.13 15.30
CA TYR A 318 -7.87 -10.46 14.20
C TYR A 318 -6.94 -9.28 13.91
N VAL A 319 -5.66 -9.47 14.20
CA VAL A 319 -4.55 -8.53 13.93
C VAL A 319 -3.45 -9.26 13.16
N SER A 320 -2.40 -8.57 12.74
CA SER A 320 -1.27 -9.15 12.04
C SER A 320 0.04 -8.86 12.75
N THR A 321 1.07 -9.66 12.49
CA THR A 321 2.44 -9.25 12.77
C THR A 321 2.81 -8.06 11.88
N GLY A 322 3.80 -7.26 12.28
CA GLY A 322 4.32 -6.17 11.46
C GLY A 322 4.70 -6.63 10.05
N ALA A 323 5.14 -7.88 9.90
CA ALA A 323 5.59 -8.47 8.65
C ALA A 323 4.95 -9.84 8.38
N ALA A 324 3.63 -9.91 8.22
CA ALA A 324 2.90 -11.17 7.99
C ALA A 324 3.51 -12.05 6.87
N CYS A 325 4.01 -11.44 5.79
CA CYS A 325 4.66 -12.16 4.68
C CYS A 325 6.11 -12.61 4.99
N ALA A 326 6.81 -11.98 5.93
CA ALA A 326 8.15 -12.38 6.35
C ALA A 326 8.08 -13.43 7.47
N ALA A 327 7.11 -13.30 8.39
CA ALA A 327 6.87 -14.24 9.47
C ALA A 327 6.59 -15.66 8.94
N SER A 328 5.79 -15.79 7.88
CA SER A 328 5.54 -17.09 7.23
C SER A 328 6.80 -17.77 6.64
N LYS A 329 7.90 -17.04 6.49
CA LYS A 329 9.21 -17.52 6.02
C LYS A 329 10.28 -17.57 7.11
N GLY A 330 9.95 -17.25 8.36
CA GLY A 330 10.92 -17.11 9.44
C GLY A 330 11.87 -15.91 9.28
N GLU A 331 11.53 -14.93 8.44
CA GLU A 331 12.34 -13.74 8.18
C GLU A 331 11.90 -12.58 9.06
N LYS A 332 12.85 -11.76 9.52
CA LYS A 332 12.55 -10.52 10.27
C LYS A 332 11.96 -9.45 9.35
N SER A 333 11.12 -8.58 9.91
CA SER A 333 10.63 -7.40 9.18
C SER A 333 11.78 -6.48 8.79
N ALA A 334 11.99 -6.31 7.48
CA ALA A 334 12.96 -5.36 6.98
C ALA A 334 12.58 -3.90 7.32
N THR A 335 11.28 -3.59 7.38
CA THR A 335 10.76 -2.28 7.79
C THR A 335 11.10 -1.98 9.25
N LEU A 336 10.82 -2.91 10.17
CA LEU A 336 11.09 -2.73 11.59
C LEU A 336 12.59 -2.72 11.90
N THR A 337 13.38 -3.52 11.17
CA THR A 337 14.85 -3.45 11.23
C THR A 337 15.37 -2.10 10.74
N ALA A 338 14.80 -1.56 9.65
CA ALA A 338 15.24 -0.29 9.08
C ALA A 338 14.98 0.92 9.99
N ILE A 339 13.97 0.87 10.86
CA ILE A 339 13.70 1.92 11.87
C ILE A 339 14.53 1.75 13.14
N GLY A 340 15.40 0.75 13.21
CA GLY A 340 16.34 0.55 14.31
C GLY A 340 15.80 -0.22 15.52
N LEU A 341 14.67 -0.95 15.37
CA LEU A 341 14.19 -1.80 16.45
C LEU A 341 15.14 -2.99 16.66
N ASN A 342 15.37 -3.34 17.92
CA ASN A 342 16.07 -4.56 18.28
C ASN A 342 15.19 -5.81 18.04
N ASP A 343 15.82 -6.99 18.09
CA ASP A 343 15.13 -8.26 17.79
C ASP A 343 13.95 -8.54 18.70
N GLU A 344 14.05 -8.21 19.97
CA GLU A 344 13.02 -8.40 20.98
C GLU A 344 11.77 -7.54 20.67
N ALA A 345 11.98 -6.27 20.30
CA ALA A 345 10.91 -5.38 19.90
C ALA A 345 10.27 -5.78 18.56
N ILE A 346 11.07 -6.30 17.62
CA ILE A 346 10.57 -6.83 16.34
C ILE A 346 9.69 -8.06 16.58
N ALA A 347 10.15 -9.00 17.41
CA ALA A 347 9.45 -10.24 17.72
C ALA A 347 8.07 -9.99 18.35
N GLY A 348 7.94 -8.95 19.18
CA GLY A 348 6.68 -8.56 19.84
C GLY A 348 5.83 -7.55 19.04
N SER A 349 6.12 -7.29 17.77
CA SER A 349 5.42 -6.23 17.02
C SER A 349 4.12 -6.71 16.38
N LEU A 350 3.05 -5.93 16.60
CA LEU A 350 1.73 -6.12 16.00
C LEU A 350 1.37 -4.93 15.10
N ARG A 351 0.86 -5.24 13.90
CA ARG A 351 0.20 -4.26 13.05
C ARG A 351 -1.30 -4.32 13.31
N ILE A 352 -1.86 -3.22 13.76
CA ILE A 352 -3.29 -3.06 13.98
C ILE A 352 -3.77 -1.97 13.04
N THR A 353 -4.79 -2.27 12.24
CA THR A 353 -5.33 -1.31 11.27
C THR A 353 -6.86 -1.33 11.26
N LEU A 354 -7.43 -0.14 11.41
CA LEU A 354 -8.87 0.08 11.45
C LEU A 354 -9.44 0.25 10.03
N GLY A 355 -10.74 0.05 9.88
CA GLY A 355 -11.43 0.24 8.61
C GLY A 355 -12.79 0.91 8.75
N THR A 356 -13.46 1.12 7.62
CA THR A 356 -14.81 1.73 7.58
C THR A 356 -15.83 0.98 8.43
N PRO A 357 -15.83 -0.37 8.51
CA PRO A 357 -16.76 -1.08 9.38
C PRO A 357 -16.43 -1.01 10.88
N THR A 358 -15.22 -0.57 11.26
CA THR A 358 -14.80 -0.54 12.68
C THR A 358 -15.61 0.49 13.47
N THR A 359 -16.23 0.07 14.57
CA THR A 359 -17.03 0.89 15.49
C THR A 359 -16.25 1.29 16.75
N GLU A 360 -16.81 2.19 17.56
CA GLU A 360 -16.25 2.51 18.88
C GLU A 360 -16.29 1.32 19.83
N ASP A 361 -17.38 0.55 19.81
CA ASP A 361 -17.53 -0.66 20.62
C ASP A 361 -16.47 -1.72 20.24
N ASP A 362 -16.20 -1.88 18.93
CA ASP A 362 -15.12 -2.77 18.47
C ASP A 362 -13.76 -2.34 19.04
N ILE A 363 -13.49 -1.03 19.10
CA ILE A 363 -12.24 -0.48 19.64
C ILE A 363 -12.11 -0.79 21.13
N GLU A 364 -13.16 -0.57 21.92
CA GLU A 364 -13.13 -0.84 23.36
C GLU A 364 -12.97 -2.33 23.65
N VAL A 365 -13.77 -3.16 23.01
CA VAL A 365 -13.70 -4.62 23.19
C VAL A 365 -12.35 -5.18 22.75
N ALA A 366 -11.84 -4.76 21.60
CA ALA A 366 -10.56 -5.24 21.10
C ALA A 366 -9.38 -4.79 21.97
N ALA A 367 -9.36 -3.54 22.44
CA ALA A 367 -8.31 -3.04 23.31
C ALA A 367 -8.28 -3.82 24.65
N ASN A 368 -9.44 -4.05 25.27
CA ASN A 368 -9.52 -4.82 26.51
C ASN A 368 -9.05 -6.27 26.31
N LYS A 369 -9.44 -6.91 25.21
CA LYS A 369 -8.97 -8.28 24.88
C LYS A 369 -7.45 -8.33 24.64
N ILE A 370 -6.87 -7.31 24.01
CA ILE A 370 -5.41 -7.21 23.85
C ILE A 370 -4.75 -7.07 25.22
N ILE A 371 -5.26 -6.21 26.10
CA ILE A 371 -4.74 -6.03 27.47
C ILE A 371 -4.80 -7.35 28.23
N GLU A 372 -5.96 -8.01 28.26
CA GLU A 372 -6.15 -9.30 28.94
C GLU A 372 -5.19 -10.37 28.42
N THR A 373 -5.02 -10.45 27.09
CA THR A 373 -4.11 -11.41 26.46
C THR A 373 -2.65 -11.15 26.84
N VAL A 374 -2.21 -9.89 26.78
CA VAL A 374 -0.85 -9.50 27.15
C VAL A 374 -0.59 -9.77 28.64
N GLU A 375 -1.54 -9.44 29.51
CA GLU A 375 -1.43 -9.71 30.96
C GLU A 375 -1.40 -11.22 31.30
N ALA A 376 -2.18 -12.02 30.56
CA ALA A 376 -2.16 -13.48 30.72
C ALA A 376 -0.81 -14.07 30.28
N GLU A 377 -0.28 -13.61 29.15
CA GLU A 377 1.02 -14.06 28.65
C GLU A 377 2.17 -13.56 29.54
N TYR A 378 2.11 -12.34 30.07
CA TYR A 378 3.08 -11.83 31.02
C TYR A 378 3.15 -12.73 32.30
N ARG A 379 1.99 -13.08 32.88
CA ARG A 379 1.94 -14.00 34.03
C ARG A 379 2.53 -15.38 33.71
N ARG A 380 2.31 -15.89 32.50
CA ARG A 380 2.89 -17.16 32.04
C ARG A 380 4.43 -17.09 31.99
N LEU A 381 4.97 -16.00 31.44
CA LEU A 381 6.41 -15.79 31.32
C LEU A 381 7.10 -15.64 32.70
N THR A 382 6.45 -14.94 33.63
CA THR A 382 7.00 -14.72 34.97
C THR A 382 6.89 -15.97 35.89
N ASN A 383 5.78 -16.71 35.78
CA ASN A 383 5.57 -17.94 36.57
C ASN A 383 6.33 -19.15 36.01
N GLY A 384 6.75 -19.15 34.75
CA GLY A 384 7.54 -20.20 34.13
C GLY A 384 9.06 -20.07 34.37
N GLN A 385 9.50 -18.99 35.05
CA GLN A 385 10.88 -18.76 35.48
C GLN A 385 11.12 -19.08 36.96
N ALA A 386 10.12 -19.48 37.69
CA ALA A 386 10.18 -19.99 39.06
C ALA A 386 10.08 -21.52 39.05
#